data_93554247d8ee5dd6416dfef9a1fd6b4b
#
_entry.id   93554247d8ee5dd6416dfef9a1fd6b4b
#
_cell.length_a   1.000
_cell.length_b   1.000
_cell.length_c   1.000
_cell.angle_alpha   90.00
_cell.angle_beta   90.00
_cell.angle_gamma   90.00
#
_symmetry.space_group_name_H-M   'P 1'
#
loop_
_entity.id
_entity.type
_entity.pdbx_description
1 polymer ?
#
loop_
_entity_poly.entity_id
_entity_poly.type
_entity_poly.pdbx_seq_one_letter_code
_entity_poly.pdbx_strand_id
1 'polypeptide(L)'
;MTQERWEKLTKREQLLNIGAEFMRAKVWQDKDEDKFLLALERALELIDLTLSDKKWKGALLALLRLRDDVAKFYAFERSDDVSLLYRAL
;
A
#
# COMPACT_ATOMS: atom_id res chain seq x y z
N MET A 1 2.11 10.53 8.43
CA MET A 1 2.14 9.46 9.47
C MET A 1 3.56 9.23 9.92
N THR A 2 3.81 9.22 11.21
CA THR A 2 5.15 8.93 11.74
C THR A 2 5.28 7.44 12.05
N GLN A 3 6.52 6.94 12.11
CA GLN A 3 6.78 5.54 12.47
C GLN A 3 6.21 5.23 13.87
N GLU A 4 6.38 6.14 14.82
CA GLU A 4 5.89 5.96 16.18
C GLU A 4 4.36 5.80 16.23
N ARG A 5 3.62 6.65 15.53
CA ARG A 5 2.16 6.56 15.47
C ARG A 5 1.70 5.29 14.76
N TRP A 6 2.41 4.94 13.68
CA TRP A 6 2.09 3.74 12.90
C TRP A 6 2.22 2.48 13.76
N GLU A 7 3.28 2.39 14.55
CA GLU A 7 3.54 1.22 15.39
C GLU A 7 2.55 1.05 16.54
N LYS A 8 1.82 2.11 16.90
CA LYS A 8 0.75 2.04 17.90
C LYS A 8 -0.53 1.38 17.37
N LEU A 9 -0.69 1.29 16.07
CA LEU A 9 -1.82 0.63 15.44
C LEU A 9 -1.66 -0.88 15.48
N THR A 10 -2.79 -1.60 15.58
CA THR A 10 -2.77 -3.05 15.44
C THR A 10 -2.46 -3.44 14.00
N LYS A 11 -2.05 -4.69 13.77
CA LYS A 11 -1.85 -5.21 12.41
C LYS A 11 -3.09 -5.01 11.55
N ARG A 12 -4.27 -5.29 12.10
CA ARG A 12 -5.53 -5.11 11.39
C ARG A 12 -5.74 -3.66 10.99
N GLU A 13 -5.52 -2.72 11.90
CA GLU A 13 -5.66 -1.29 11.62
C GLU A 13 -4.67 -0.84 10.55
N GLN A 14 -3.44 -1.33 10.62
CA GLN A 14 -2.42 -1.04 9.61
C GLN A 14 -2.84 -1.54 8.22
N LEU A 15 -3.33 -2.78 8.11
CA LEU A 15 -3.81 -3.32 6.84
C LEU A 15 -5.03 -2.56 6.31
N LEU A 16 -5.94 -2.14 7.19
CA LEU A 16 -7.09 -1.34 6.77
C LEU A 16 -6.67 0.02 6.22
N ASN A 17 -5.66 0.65 6.81
CA ASN A 17 -5.12 1.92 6.31
C ASN A 17 -4.46 1.75 4.94
N ILE A 18 -3.66 0.71 4.76
CA ILE A 18 -3.04 0.41 3.46
C ILE A 18 -4.14 0.12 2.43
N GLY A 19 -5.11 -0.71 2.79
CA GLY A 19 -6.23 -1.06 1.90
C GLY A 19 -7.04 0.15 1.47
N ALA A 20 -7.22 1.14 2.37
CA ALA A 20 -7.93 2.38 2.04
C ALA A 20 -7.23 3.13 0.89
N GLU A 21 -5.89 3.13 0.85
CA GLU A 21 -5.17 3.76 -0.24
C GLU A 21 -5.35 3.00 -1.56
N PHE A 22 -5.42 1.67 -1.52
CA PHE A 22 -5.70 0.88 -2.72
C PHE A 22 -7.10 1.19 -3.27
N MET A 23 -8.09 1.37 -2.38
CA MET A 23 -9.44 1.71 -2.81
C MET A 23 -9.52 3.13 -3.37
N ARG A 24 -8.74 4.08 -2.83
CA ARG A 24 -8.61 5.42 -3.43
C ARG A 24 -7.99 5.34 -4.81
N ALA A 25 -6.93 4.55 -4.96
CA ALA A 25 -6.31 4.34 -6.26
C ALA A 25 -7.32 3.77 -7.27
N LYS A 26 -8.16 2.83 -6.83
CA LYS A 26 -9.21 2.26 -7.68
C LYS A 26 -10.19 3.31 -8.17
N VAL A 27 -10.58 4.25 -7.31
CA VAL A 27 -11.50 5.33 -7.69
C VAL A 27 -10.92 6.16 -8.85
N TRP A 28 -9.62 6.42 -8.83
CA TRP A 28 -8.97 7.31 -9.79
C TRP A 28 -8.26 6.62 -10.95
N GLN A 29 -8.11 5.29 -10.89
CA GLN A 29 -7.49 4.53 -11.99
C GLN A 29 -8.27 4.80 -13.28
N ASP A 30 -7.53 5.17 -14.35
CA ASP A 30 -8.08 5.53 -15.66
C ASP A 30 -9.01 6.76 -15.68
N LYS A 31 -9.02 7.54 -14.59
CA LYS A 31 -9.83 8.76 -14.49
C LYS A 31 -8.98 9.99 -14.21
N ASP A 32 -8.07 9.91 -13.24
CA ASP A 32 -7.20 11.02 -12.85
C ASP A 32 -5.86 10.43 -12.45
N GLU A 33 -4.86 10.58 -13.32
CA GLU A 33 -3.54 10.01 -13.13
C GLU A 33 -2.85 10.56 -11.89
N ASP A 34 -2.93 11.87 -11.66
CA ASP A 34 -2.26 12.49 -10.50
C ASP A 34 -2.80 11.97 -9.19
N LYS A 35 -4.12 11.85 -9.08
CA LYS A 35 -4.76 11.32 -7.87
C LYS A 35 -4.50 9.83 -7.69
N PHE A 36 -4.46 9.08 -8.79
CA PHE A 36 -4.08 7.66 -8.78
C PHE A 36 -2.67 7.47 -8.23
N LEU A 37 -1.70 8.21 -8.77
CA LEU A 37 -0.31 8.14 -8.34
C LEU A 37 -0.15 8.57 -6.87
N LEU A 38 -0.86 9.62 -6.45
CA LEU A 38 -0.79 10.08 -5.06
C LEU A 38 -1.28 9.00 -4.08
N ALA A 39 -2.35 8.29 -4.42
CA ALA A 39 -2.85 7.19 -3.58
C ALA A 39 -1.81 6.06 -3.48
N LEU A 40 -1.14 5.72 -4.58
CA LEU A 40 -0.09 4.72 -4.58
C LEU A 40 1.14 5.16 -3.80
N GLU A 41 1.52 6.45 -3.87
CA GLU A 41 2.62 6.98 -3.06
C GLU A 41 2.33 6.84 -1.57
N ARG A 42 1.10 7.16 -1.15
CA ARG A 42 0.69 6.98 0.24
C ARG A 42 0.72 5.52 0.67
N ALA A 43 0.28 4.63 -0.21
CA ALA A 43 0.35 3.20 0.06
C ALA A 43 1.80 2.74 0.25
N LEU A 44 2.73 3.20 -0.61
CA LEU A 44 4.15 2.89 -0.50
C LEU A 44 4.72 3.40 0.82
N GLU A 45 4.38 4.62 1.24
CA GLU A 45 4.81 5.16 2.53
C GLU A 45 4.35 4.27 3.69
N LEU A 46 3.08 3.88 3.70
CA LEU A 46 2.54 3.03 4.76
C LEU A 46 3.17 1.65 4.77
N ILE A 47 3.44 1.08 3.60
CA ILE A 47 4.13 -0.20 3.48
C ILE A 47 5.56 -0.09 4.03
N ASP A 48 6.26 1.01 3.73
CA ASP A 48 7.61 1.23 4.25
C ASP A 48 7.62 1.35 5.78
N LEU A 49 6.63 2.03 6.37
CA LEU A 49 6.47 2.09 7.82
C LEU A 49 6.22 0.68 8.40
N THR A 50 5.45 -0.14 7.70
CA THR A 50 5.14 -1.50 8.11
C THR A 50 6.37 -2.40 8.07
N LEU A 51 7.21 -2.26 7.03
CA LEU A 51 8.46 -3.00 6.92
C LEU A 51 9.42 -2.71 8.07
N SER A 52 9.37 -1.50 8.63
CA SER A 52 10.20 -1.09 9.75
C SER A 52 9.60 -1.44 11.12
N ASP A 53 8.40 -1.99 11.15
CA ASP A 53 7.68 -2.33 12.36
C ASP A 53 7.98 -3.77 12.78
N LYS A 54 8.51 -3.95 13.98
CA LYS A 54 8.93 -5.25 14.50
C LYS A 54 7.83 -6.29 14.56
N LYS A 55 6.57 -5.86 14.73
CA LYS A 55 5.46 -6.82 14.80
C LYS A 55 5.24 -7.58 13.47
N TRP A 56 5.80 -7.08 12.37
CA TRP A 56 5.71 -7.69 11.05
C TRP A 56 6.95 -8.50 10.66
N LYS A 57 7.84 -8.75 11.60
CA LYS A 57 9.11 -9.44 11.37
C LYS A 57 8.97 -10.76 10.60
N GLY A 58 7.91 -11.52 10.89
CA GLY A 58 7.65 -12.80 10.22
C GLY A 58 7.03 -12.70 8.83
N ALA A 59 6.66 -11.49 8.39
CA ALA A 59 5.95 -11.28 7.12
C ALA A 59 6.69 -10.37 6.15
N LEU A 60 8.00 -10.17 6.33
CA LEU A 60 8.78 -9.24 5.52
C LEU A 60 8.75 -9.56 4.03
N LEU A 61 8.86 -10.85 3.68
CA LEU A 61 8.83 -11.23 2.26
C LEU A 61 7.50 -10.90 1.60
N ALA A 62 6.38 -11.17 2.29
CA ALA A 62 5.06 -10.85 1.76
C ALA A 62 4.88 -9.33 1.59
N LEU A 63 5.38 -8.53 2.54
CA LEU A 63 5.34 -7.08 2.45
C LEU A 63 6.20 -6.55 1.31
N LEU A 64 7.38 -7.12 1.10
CA LEU A 64 8.25 -6.73 -0.01
C LEU A 64 7.62 -7.05 -1.36
N ARG A 65 6.93 -8.19 -1.48
CA ARG A 65 6.19 -8.53 -2.69
C ARG A 65 5.04 -7.57 -2.94
N LEU A 66 4.31 -7.21 -1.89
CA LEU A 66 3.23 -6.23 -2.00
C LEU A 66 3.79 -4.88 -2.46
N ARG A 67 4.90 -4.45 -1.86
CA ARG A 67 5.56 -3.20 -2.22
C ARG A 67 5.97 -3.20 -3.70
N ASP A 68 6.52 -4.30 -4.17
CA ASP A 68 6.93 -4.45 -5.56
C ASP A 68 5.72 -4.35 -6.50
N ASP A 69 4.61 -4.99 -6.17
CA ASP A 69 3.39 -4.92 -6.96
C ASP A 69 2.83 -3.49 -7.02
N VAL A 70 2.82 -2.77 -5.90
CA VAL A 70 2.40 -1.36 -5.87
C VAL A 70 3.32 -0.51 -6.77
N ALA A 71 4.64 -0.74 -6.67
CA ALA A 71 5.61 -0.01 -7.47
C ALA A 71 5.41 -0.24 -8.97
N LYS A 72 5.00 -1.43 -9.38
CA LYS A 72 4.71 -1.74 -10.79
C LYS A 72 3.53 -0.93 -11.30
N PHE A 73 2.47 -0.78 -10.51
CA PHE A 73 1.35 0.11 -10.87
C PHE A 73 1.81 1.56 -10.95
N TYR A 74 2.63 1.99 -10.01
CA TYR A 74 3.14 3.36 -9.97
C TYR A 74 3.98 3.69 -11.21
N ALA A 75 4.77 2.72 -11.68
CA ALA A 75 5.61 2.87 -12.87
C ALA A 75 4.89 2.56 -14.19
N PHE A 76 3.58 2.31 -14.14
CA PHE A 76 2.78 1.90 -15.29
C PHE A 76 3.28 0.61 -15.97
N GLU A 77 3.94 -0.25 -15.22
CA GLU A 77 4.31 -1.59 -15.67
C GLU A 77 3.15 -2.59 -15.55
N ARG A 78 2.13 -2.23 -14.77
CA ARG A 78 0.86 -2.95 -14.67
C ARG A 78 -0.28 -1.97 -14.97
N SER A 79 -1.28 -2.45 -15.71
CA SER A 79 -2.47 -1.67 -16.07
C SER A 79 -3.78 -2.40 -15.75
N ASP A 80 -3.70 -3.56 -15.13
CA ASP A 80 -4.87 -4.29 -14.66
C ASP A 80 -5.53 -3.57 -13.47
N ASP A 81 -6.61 -4.11 -12.95
CA ASP A 81 -7.38 -3.48 -11.87
C ASP A 81 -6.55 -3.39 -10.59
N VAL A 82 -6.28 -2.15 -10.13
CA VAL A 82 -5.48 -1.90 -8.94
C VAL A 82 -6.14 -2.46 -7.68
N SER A 83 -7.45 -2.68 -7.67
CA SER A 83 -8.14 -3.27 -6.52
C SER A 83 -7.69 -4.70 -6.23
N LEU A 84 -7.00 -5.36 -7.17
CA LEU A 84 -6.39 -6.66 -6.93
C LEU A 84 -5.35 -6.61 -5.80
N LEU A 85 -4.73 -5.46 -5.57
CA LEU A 85 -3.80 -5.26 -4.45
C LEU A 85 -4.50 -5.44 -3.10
N TYR A 86 -5.76 -5.06 -3.01
CA TYR A 86 -6.55 -5.20 -1.79
C TYR A 86 -6.67 -6.67 -1.38
N ARG A 87 -6.78 -7.58 -2.34
CA ARG A 87 -6.90 -9.02 -2.09
C ARG A 87 -5.61 -9.63 -1.53
N ALA A 88 -4.48 -8.96 -1.71
CA ALA A 88 -3.19 -9.41 -1.19
C ALA A 88 -3.01 -9.10 0.30
N LEU A 89 -3.91 -8.33 0.88
CA LEU A 89 -3.89 -8.00 2.32
C LEU A 89 -4.55 -9.15 3.15
#